data_d4d2078899fe079ec4ac0dc7131763a6
#
_entry.id   d4d2078899fe079ec4ac0dc7131763a6
#
_cell.length_a   1.000
_cell.length_b   1.000
_cell.length_c   1.000
_cell.angle_alpha   90.00
_cell.angle_beta   90.00
_cell.angle_gamma   90.00
#
_symmetry.space_group_name_H-M   'P 1'
#
loop_
_entity.id
_entity.type
_entity.pdbx_description
1 polymer ?
#
loop_
_entity_poly.entity_id
_entity_poly.type
_entity_poly.pdbx_seq_one_letter_code
_entity_poly.pdbx_strand_id
1 'polypeptide(L)'
;MAHAEAIGELRALLGDRVSTNDTVREHHSHDESFHLPVMPDAVVFAESTDDVVTVVRVCNAHRVPLVPFGAGTSLEANSNPIHGGISLDMSRMDKVLRISGEDLDVTVQPGVRRKQLNEVLAGHGMFFPVDPGADATIGGMASTGASGTTTVKYGAMKQLVMALQV
;
A
#
# COMPACT_ATOMS: atom_id res chain seq x y z
N MET A 1 24.02 12.13 -0.71
CA MET A 1 23.98 12.64 -2.11
C MET A 1 22.95 11.86 -2.91
N ALA A 2 23.06 10.55 -3.07
CA ALA A 2 22.12 9.75 -3.88
C ALA A 2 20.63 9.92 -3.53
N HIS A 3 20.25 9.95 -2.25
CA HIS A 3 18.86 10.16 -1.84
C HIS A 3 18.32 11.54 -2.26
N ALA A 4 19.12 12.59 -2.11
CA ALA A 4 18.72 13.94 -2.51
C ALA A 4 18.57 14.09 -4.03
N GLU A 5 19.42 13.42 -4.82
CA GLU A 5 19.33 13.36 -6.28
C GLU A 5 18.06 12.63 -6.73
N ALA A 6 17.78 11.46 -6.14
CA ALA A 6 16.56 10.70 -6.42
C ALA A 6 15.29 11.51 -6.08
N ILE A 7 15.27 12.20 -4.93
CA ILE A 7 14.14 13.05 -4.54
C ILE A 7 13.96 14.21 -5.52
N GLY A 8 15.07 14.81 -5.99
CA GLY A 8 15.03 15.87 -7.00
C GLY A 8 14.43 15.39 -8.32
N GLU A 9 14.86 14.21 -8.79
CA GLU A 9 14.31 13.58 -10.00
C GLU A 9 12.84 13.22 -9.86
N LEU A 10 12.47 12.60 -8.73
CA LEU A 10 11.07 12.27 -8.45
C LEU A 10 10.18 13.52 -8.42
N ARG A 11 10.65 14.63 -7.83
CA ARG A 11 9.92 15.90 -7.85
C ARG A 11 9.74 16.46 -9.26
N ALA A 12 10.74 16.34 -10.10
CA ALA A 12 10.65 16.79 -11.49
C ALA A 12 9.62 15.98 -12.28
N LEU A 13 9.49 14.69 -12.00
CA LEU A 13 8.58 13.77 -12.71
C LEU A 13 7.16 13.77 -12.13
N LEU A 14 7.02 13.85 -10.81
CA LEU A 14 5.76 13.60 -10.09
C LEU A 14 5.21 14.84 -9.37
N GLY A 15 5.96 15.95 -9.33
CA GLY A 15 5.51 17.23 -8.79
C GLY A 15 5.14 17.18 -7.31
N ASP A 16 3.94 17.64 -7.00
CA ASP A 16 3.37 17.77 -5.65
C ASP A 16 3.05 16.45 -4.97
N ARG A 17 3.10 15.34 -5.70
CA ARG A 17 2.99 13.98 -5.13
C ARG A 17 4.21 13.56 -4.31
N VAL A 18 5.32 14.31 -4.39
CA VAL A 18 6.54 14.06 -3.60
C VAL A 18 6.60 15.03 -2.41
N SER A 19 6.50 14.51 -1.22
CA SER A 19 6.54 15.28 0.02
C SER A 19 7.80 15.01 0.82
N THR A 20 8.43 16.09 1.28
CA THR A 20 9.50 16.05 2.30
C THR A 20 9.08 16.77 3.58
N ASN A 21 7.78 17.01 3.75
CA ASN A 21 7.23 17.61 4.95
C ASN A 21 7.42 16.66 6.15
N ASP A 22 7.90 17.18 7.26
CA ASP A 22 8.26 16.38 8.43
C ASP A 22 7.05 15.63 9.02
N THR A 23 5.88 16.27 9.11
CA THR A 23 4.66 15.62 9.61
C THR A 23 4.23 14.45 8.72
N VAL A 24 4.36 14.61 7.39
CA VAL A 24 4.06 13.53 6.45
C VAL A 24 5.05 12.39 6.61
N ARG A 25 6.34 12.68 6.72
CA ARG A 25 7.41 11.69 6.91
C ARG A 25 7.25 10.97 8.25
N GLU A 26 6.89 11.70 9.31
CA GLU A 26 6.62 11.14 10.63
C GLU A 26 5.48 10.11 10.59
N HIS A 27 4.38 10.42 9.90
CA HIS A 27 3.27 9.48 9.71
C HIS A 27 3.70 8.19 9.00
N HIS A 28 4.70 8.25 8.13
CA HIS A 28 5.24 7.10 7.39
C HIS A 28 6.48 6.48 8.04
N SER A 29 6.80 6.86 9.27
CA SER A 29 8.00 6.39 9.97
C SER A 29 7.81 5.09 10.73
N HIS A 30 6.56 4.66 10.95
CA HIS A 30 6.21 3.54 11.82
C HIS A 30 4.90 2.85 11.37
N ASP A 31 4.69 1.69 11.91
CA ASP A 31 3.43 0.94 11.86
C ASP A 31 2.98 0.58 13.30
N GLU A 32 2.05 -0.34 13.46
CA GLU A 32 1.55 -0.77 14.78
C GLU A 32 2.49 -1.76 15.50
N SER A 33 3.71 -1.98 14.99
CA SER A 33 4.72 -2.83 15.63
C SER A 33 5.41 -2.12 16.81
N PHE A 34 6.16 -2.88 17.59
CA PHE A 34 6.96 -2.33 18.71
C PHE A 34 8.27 -1.66 18.26
N HIS A 35 8.60 -1.71 16.99
CA HIS A 35 9.84 -1.16 16.46
C HIS A 35 9.89 0.37 16.55
N LEU A 36 11.08 0.90 16.76
CA LEU A 36 11.27 2.34 16.84
C LEU A 36 10.99 2.99 15.46
N PRO A 37 10.33 4.15 15.46
CA PRO A 37 10.10 4.91 14.24
C PRO A 37 11.41 5.31 13.55
N VAL A 38 11.44 5.19 12.23
CA VAL A 38 12.52 5.70 11.37
C VAL A 38 11.90 6.49 10.24
N MET A 39 12.25 7.78 10.11
CA MET A 39 11.66 8.64 9.07
C MET A 39 12.21 8.28 7.69
N PRO A 40 11.36 8.15 6.66
CA PRO A 40 11.83 8.12 5.28
C PRO A 40 12.43 9.47 4.88
N ASP A 41 13.25 9.52 3.84
CA ASP A 41 13.78 10.79 3.32
C ASP A 41 12.71 11.60 2.57
N ALA A 42 11.79 10.91 1.91
CA ALA A 42 10.59 11.48 1.32
C ALA A 42 9.45 10.46 1.25
N VAL A 43 8.24 10.98 1.07
CA VAL A 43 7.03 10.20 0.79
C VAL A 43 6.56 10.52 -0.62
N VAL A 44 6.21 9.49 -1.40
CA VAL A 44 5.61 9.64 -2.73
C VAL A 44 4.23 9.02 -2.73
N PHE A 45 3.21 9.82 -3.07
CA PHE A 45 1.83 9.37 -3.21
C PHE A 45 1.58 8.92 -4.65
N ALA A 46 1.48 7.61 -4.88
CA ALA A 46 1.15 7.07 -6.19
C ALA A 46 -0.36 7.17 -6.47
N GLU A 47 -0.70 7.56 -7.70
CA GLU A 47 -2.09 7.65 -8.20
C GLU A 47 -2.35 6.66 -9.35
N SER A 48 -1.28 6.09 -9.89
CA SER A 48 -1.33 5.14 -11.02
C SER A 48 -0.20 4.12 -10.97
N THR A 49 -0.35 3.04 -11.73
CA THR A 49 0.72 2.05 -11.94
C THR A 49 1.96 2.68 -12.57
N ASP A 50 1.78 3.66 -13.48
CA ASP A 50 2.92 4.35 -14.11
C ASP A 50 3.72 5.18 -13.11
N ASP A 51 3.07 5.75 -12.09
CA ASP A 51 3.77 6.41 -10.99
C ASP A 51 4.63 5.42 -10.21
N VAL A 52 4.06 4.26 -9.88
CA VAL A 52 4.80 3.18 -9.19
C VAL A 52 6.02 2.76 -10.00
N VAL A 53 5.85 2.52 -11.30
CA VAL A 53 6.95 2.18 -12.22
C VAL A 53 8.03 3.27 -12.22
N THR A 54 7.61 4.53 -12.27
CA THR A 54 8.52 5.69 -12.24
C THR A 54 9.33 5.71 -10.95
N VAL A 55 8.67 5.58 -9.79
CA VAL A 55 9.35 5.58 -8.48
C VAL A 55 10.33 4.41 -8.36
N VAL A 56 9.91 3.21 -8.75
CA VAL A 56 10.76 2.01 -8.70
C VAL A 56 12.00 2.20 -9.58
N ARG A 57 11.85 2.73 -10.80
CA ARG A 57 12.98 2.97 -11.71
C ARG A 57 13.97 3.99 -11.15
N VAL A 58 13.49 5.11 -10.62
CA VAL A 58 14.36 6.13 -10.01
C VAL A 58 15.07 5.57 -8.78
N CYS A 59 14.34 4.92 -7.87
CA CYS A 59 14.95 4.33 -6.68
C CYS A 59 16.00 3.28 -7.03
N ASN A 60 15.76 2.45 -8.05
CA ASN A 60 16.72 1.46 -8.51
C ASN A 60 17.96 2.10 -9.14
N ALA A 61 17.80 3.13 -9.99
CA ALA A 61 18.90 3.84 -10.63
C ALA A 61 19.85 4.51 -9.61
N HIS A 62 19.27 5.12 -8.59
CA HIS A 62 20.01 5.79 -7.52
C HIS A 62 20.38 4.88 -6.33
N ARG A 63 19.94 3.60 -6.36
CA ARG A 63 20.12 2.63 -5.25
C ARG A 63 19.57 3.16 -3.91
N VAL A 64 18.42 3.80 -3.95
CA VAL A 64 17.72 4.32 -2.79
C VAL A 64 16.71 3.29 -2.29
N PRO A 65 16.66 2.99 -0.98
CA PRO A 65 15.65 2.12 -0.40
C PRO A 65 14.23 2.61 -0.72
N LEU A 66 13.34 1.65 -1.05
CA LEU A 66 11.94 1.91 -1.33
C LEU A 66 11.08 1.01 -0.44
N VAL A 67 10.16 1.61 0.31
CA VAL A 67 9.25 0.91 1.21
C VAL A 67 7.82 1.25 0.84
N PRO A 68 6.98 0.27 0.46
CA PRO A 68 5.57 0.53 0.20
C PRO A 68 4.81 0.79 1.49
N PHE A 69 3.85 1.72 1.43
CA PHE A 69 3.00 2.08 2.56
C PHE A 69 1.52 2.01 2.14
N GLY A 70 0.71 1.37 2.95
CA GLY A 70 -0.75 1.29 2.78
C GLY A 70 -1.47 2.01 3.90
N ALA A 71 -1.99 1.25 4.87
CA ALA A 71 -2.69 1.80 6.03
C ALA A 71 -1.81 1.94 7.29
N GLY A 72 -0.55 1.51 7.25
CA GLY A 72 0.34 1.52 8.41
C GLY A 72 -0.07 0.57 9.55
N THR A 73 -0.88 -0.44 9.26
CA THR A 73 -1.46 -1.36 10.28
C THR A 73 -0.70 -2.68 10.42
N SER A 74 0.52 -2.77 9.88
CA SER A 74 1.38 -3.94 10.04
C SER A 74 1.85 -4.08 11.50
N LEU A 75 2.04 -5.33 11.93
CA LEU A 75 2.59 -5.68 13.26
C LEU A 75 4.04 -6.17 13.19
N GLU A 76 4.62 -6.22 11.99
CA GLU A 76 5.92 -6.85 11.69
C GLU A 76 6.93 -5.85 11.09
N ALA A 77 6.70 -4.55 11.28
CA ALA A 77 7.53 -3.46 10.73
C ALA A 77 7.67 -3.46 9.20
N ASN A 78 6.69 -4.01 8.48
CA ASN A 78 6.79 -4.18 7.02
C ASN A 78 6.78 -2.84 6.27
N SER A 79 6.24 -1.77 6.88
CA SER A 79 6.20 -0.42 6.31
C SER A 79 7.22 0.54 6.93
N ASN A 80 8.08 0.08 7.83
CA ASN A 80 9.08 0.92 8.49
C ASN A 80 10.32 1.10 7.60
N PRO A 81 10.69 2.33 7.23
CA PRO A 81 11.84 2.62 6.38
C PRO A 81 13.15 2.60 7.16
N ILE A 82 13.56 1.43 7.68
CA ILE A 82 14.70 1.26 8.59
C ILE A 82 16.05 1.76 8.03
N HIS A 83 16.15 1.96 6.72
CA HIS A 83 17.30 2.51 6.05
C HIS A 83 17.04 3.90 5.43
N GLY A 84 15.98 4.59 5.88
CA GLY A 84 15.52 5.81 5.21
C GLY A 84 14.96 5.51 3.82
N GLY A 85 15.26 6.38 2.86
CA GLY A 85 14.83 6.23 1.47
C GLY A 85 13.40 6.75 1.23
N ILE A 86 12.70 6.15 0.28
CA ILE A 86 11.38 6.59 -0.16
C ILE A 86 10.30 5.70 0.43
N SER A 87 9.31 6.31 1.09
CA SER A 87 8.04 5.65 1.40
C SER A 87 7.07 5.89 0.25
N LEU A 88 6.60 4.81 -0.38
CA LEU A 88 5.65 4.85 -1.50
C LEU A 88 4.23 4.60 -0.98
N ASP A 89 3.50 5.68 -0.82
CA ASP A 89 2.12 5.64 -0.34
C ASP A 89 1.15 5.27 -1.48
N MET A 90 0.42 4.18 -1.28
CA MET A 90 -0.55 3.65 -2.24
C MET A 90 -1.99 4.10 -1.94
N SER A 91 -2.21 4.94 -0.93
CA SER A 91 -3.55 5.30 -0.45
C SER A 91 -4.41 6.02 -1.48
N ARG A 92 -3.80 6.70 -2.47
CA ARG A 92 -4.50 7.37 -3.57
C ARG A 92 -4.86 6.43 -4.73
N MET A 93 -4.40 5.19 -4.72
CA MET A 93 -4.82 4.13 -5.63
C MET A 93 -5.95 3.32 -4.99
N ASP A 94 -7.11 3.93 -4.82
CA ASP A 94 -8.22 3.46 -3.98
C ASP A 94 -9.50 3.10 -4.77
N LYS A 95 -9.37 2.83 -6.07
CA LYS A 95 -10.53 2.56 -6.92
C LYS A 95 -10.87 1.08 -6.97
N VAL A 96 -12.17 0.77 -6.86
CA VAL A 96 -12.74 -0.52 -7.28
C VAL A 96 -12.95 -0.45 -8.79
N LEU A 97 -12.22 -1.27 -9.54
CA LEU A 97 -12.15 -1.17 -11.00
C LEU A 97 -13.22 -2.03 -11.69
N ARG A 98 -13.52 -3.21 -11.14
CA ARG A 98 -14.52 -4.14 -11.68
C ARG A 98 -15.13 -4.97 -10.55
N ILE A 99 -16.41 -5.25 -10.66
CA ILE A 99 -17.13 -6.22 -9.83
C ILE A 99 -17.85 -7.18 -10.76
N SER A 100 -17.65 -8.48 -10.57
CA SER A 100 -18.41 -9.53 -11.24
C SER A 100 -19.18 -10.35 -10.21
N GLY A 101 -20.50 -10.22 -10.21
CA GLY A 101 -21.37 -11.03 -9.37
C GLY A 101 -21.49 -12.47 -9.86
N GLU A 102 -21.29 -12.71 -11.16
CA GLU A 102 -21.36 -14.05 -11.78
C GLU A 102 -20.11 -14.87 -11.43
N ASP A 103 -18.92 -14.25 -11.50
CA ASP A 103 -17.64 -14.91 -11.21
C ASP A 103 -17.26 -14.83 -9.73
N LEU A 104 -17.99 -14.05 -8.93
CA LEU A 104 -17.69 -13.77 -7.52
C LEU A 104 -16.31 -13.16 -7.34
N ASP A 105 -15.88 -12.31 -8.26
CA ASP A 105 -14.57 -11.63 -8.20
C ASP A 105 -14.69 -10.12 -8.24
N VAL A 106 -13.62 -9.46 -7.82
CA VAL A 106 -13.46 -8.01 -7.85
C VAL A 106 -12.03 -7.63 -8.22
N THR A 107 -11.87 -6.62 -9.08
CA THR A 107 -10.58 -6.01 -9.38
C THR A 107 -10.49 -4.67 -8.68
N VAL A 108 -9.47 -4.49 -7.87
CA VAL A 108 -9.26 -3.29 -7.06
C VAL A 108 -7.84 -2.76 -7.17
N GLN A 109 -7.67 -1.48 -6.95
CA GLN A 109 -6.36 -0.88 -6.73
C GLN A 109 -5.85 -1.19 -5.32
N PRO A 110 -4.52 -1.18 -5.08
CA PRO A 110 -3.92 -1.64 -3.83
C PRO A 110 -4.30 -0.83 -2.59
N GLY A 111 -4.62 0.46 -2.75
CA GLY A 111 -5.00 1.36 -1.67
C GLY A 111 -6.46 1.24 -1.22
N VAL A 112 -7.28 0.45 -1.91
CA VAL A 112 -8.68 0.20 -1.48
C VAL A 112 -8.67 -0.40 -0.08
N ARG A 113 -9.43 0.21 0.84
CA ARG A 113 -9.56 -0.28 2.21
C ARG A 113 -10.62 -1.39 2.30
N ARG A 114 -10.40 -2.33 3.21
CA ARG A 114 -11.31 -3.47 3.42
C ARG A 114 -12.76 -3.04 3.69
N LYS A 115 -12.96 -2.05 4.56
CA LYS A 115 -14.32 -1.54 4.86
C LYS A 115 -14.96 -0.93 3.64
N GLN A 116 -14.25 -0.05 2.92
CA GLN A 116 -14.70 0.55 1.67
C GLN A 116 -15.12 -0.52 0.66
N LEU A 117 -14.30 -1.58 0.50
CA LEU A 117 -14.64 -2.68 -0.41
C LEU A 117 -15.94 -3.37 0.01
N ASN A 118 -16.12 -3.66 1.30
CA ASN A 118 -17.33 -4.30 1.80
C ASN A 118 -18.57 -3.44 1.68
N GLU A 119 -18.46 -2.12 1.84
CA GLU A 119 -19.58 -1.19 1.58
C GLU A 119 -20.05 -1.26 0.13
N VAL A 120 -19.09 -1.29 -0.82
CA VAL A 120 -19.41 -1.40 -2.25
C VAL A 120 -20.00 -2.79 -2.57
N LEU A 121 -19.40 -3.87 -2.07
CA LEU A 121 -19.84 -5.25 -2.33
C LEU A 121 -21.21 -5.57 -1.73
N ALA A 122 -21.59 -4.95 -0.63
CA ALA A 122 -22.90 -5.14 0.00
C ALA A 122 -24.06 -4.84 -0.96
N GLY A 123 -23.93 -3.83 -1.83
CA GLY A 123 -24.89 -3.51 -2.89
C GLY A 123 -25.07 -4.64 -3.93
N HIS A 124 -24.13 -5.55 -4.02
CA HIS A 124 -24.15 -6.72 -4.92
C HIS A 124 -24.46 -8.03 -4.20
N GLY A 125 -24.84 -7.99 -2.92
CA GLY A 125 -25.09 -9.19 -2.10
C GLY A 125 -23.82 -9.99 -1.77
N MET A 126 -22.65 -9.37 -1.89
CA MET A 126 -21.34 -9.98 -1.68
C MET A 126 -20.59 -9.34 -0.52
N PHE A 127 -19.54 -9.99 -0.06
CA PHE A 127 -18.59 -9.41 0.90
C PHE A 127 -17.19 -10.01 0.71
N PHE A 128 -16.19 -9.24 1.09
CA PHE A 128 -14.80 -9.69 1.14
C PHE A 128 -14.52 -10.28 2.53
N PRO A 129 -14.17 -11.58 2.64
CA PRO A 129 -14.27 -12.30 3.90
C PRO A 129 -13.06 -12.14 4.83
N VAL A 130 -11.87 -11.73 4.36
CA VAL A 130 -10.70 -11.58 5.24
C VAL A 130 -10.85 -10.36 6.14
N ASP A 131 -10.89 -10.60 7.45
CA ASP A 131 -11.00 -9.54 8.47
C ASP A 131 -9.85 -9.62 9.47
N PRO A 132 -8.77 -8.86 9.27
CA PRO A 132 -7.63 -8.83 10.18
C PRO A 132 -7.88 -7.99 11.45
N GLY A 133 -9.08 -7.43 11.62
CA GLY A 133 -9.41 -6.51 12.70
C GLY A 133 -9.12 -5.05 12.36
N ALA A 134 -8.00 -4.75 11.75
CA ALA A 134 -7.67 -3.41 11.25
C ALA A 134 -8.39 -3.09 9.92
N ASP A 135 -8.61 -1.80 9.65
CA ASP A 135 -9.08 -1.35 8.35
C ASP A 135 -7.89 -1.20 7.37
N ALA A 136 -7.30 -2.34 7.03
CA ALA A 136 -6.13 -2.43 6.18
C ALA A 136 -6.46 -2.22 4.70
N THR A 137 -5.46 -1.87 3.91
CA THR A 137 -5.58 -1.81 2.44
C THR A 137 -5.47 -3.21 1.83
N ILE A 138 -6.19 -3.45 0.74
CA ILE A 138 -6.18 -4.76 0.06
C ILE A 138 -4.77 -5.13 -0.43
N GLY A 139 -4.00 -4.17 -0.95
CA GLY A 139 -2.61 -4.38 -1.33
C GLY A 139 -1.72 -4.77 -0.15
N GLY A 140 -1.87 -4.07 0.99
CA GLY A 140 -1.15 -4.40 2.22
C GLY A 140 -1.52 -5.79 2.74
N MET A 141 -2.81 -6.13 2.74
CA MET A 141 -3.28 -7.46 3.13
C MET A 141 -2.72 -8.57 2.22
N ALA A 142 -2.66 -8.33 0.90
CA ALA A 142 -2.08 -9.28 -0.04
C ALA A 142 -0.58 -9.47 0.21
N SER A 143 0.15 -8.37 0.43
CA SER A 143 1.60 -8.38 0.65
C SER A 143 2.01 -9.10 1.94
N THR A 144 1.22 -8.96 3.00
CA THR A 144 1.49 -9.58 4.31
C THR A 144 0.84 -10.96 4.48
N GLY A 145 0.06 -11.41 3.50
CA GLY A 145 -0.67 -12.68 3.60
C GLY A 145 -1.71 -12.66 4.72
N ALA A 146 -2.41 -11.54 4.91
CA ALA A 146 -3.31 -11.31 6.02
C ALA A 146 -4.35 -12.43 6.19
N SER A 147 -4.67 -12.69 7.44
CA SER A 147 -5.73 -13.61 7.90
C SER A 147 -6.68 -12.86 8.84
N GLY A 148 -7.72 -13.51 9.32
CA GLY A 148 -8.65 -12.90 10.24
C GLY A 148 -9.61 -13.90 10.87
N THR A 149 -10.61 -13.41 11.58
CA THR A 149 -11.56 -14.22 12.34
C THR A 149 -12.36 -15.21 11.49
N THR A 150 -12.52 -14.92 10.20
CA THR A 150 -13.28 -15.74 9.23
C THR A 150 -12.41 -16.75 8.46
N THR A 151 -11.11 -16.74 8.68
CA THR A 151 -10.12 -17.54 7.93
C THR A 151 -10.41 -19.04 7.96
N VAL A 152 -10.91 -19.57 9.07
CA VAL A 152 -11.26 -21.01 9.20
C VAL A 152 -12.29 -21.43 8.15
N LYS A 153 -13.22 -20.53 7.80
CA LYS A 153 -14.28 -20.83 6.82
C LYS A 153 -13.90 -20.44 5.39
N TYR A 154 -13.27 -19.28 5.22
CA TYR A 154 -13.08 -18.68 3.89
C TYR A 154 -11.63 -18.64 3.40
N GLY A 155 -10.67 -19.01 4.25
CA GLY A 155 -9.25 -18.89 3.92
C GLY A 155 -8.68 -17.51 4.24
N ALA A 156 -7.37 -17.37 4.07
CA ALA A 156 -6.62 -16.11 4.18
C ALA A 156 -6.45 -15.46 2.80
N MET A 157 -5.77 -14.33 2.73
CA MET A 157 -5.50 -13.63 1.46
C MET A 157 -4.91 -14.55 0.39
N LYS A 158 -4.01 -15.46 0.77
CA LYS A 158 -3.36 -16.41 -0.15
C LYS A 158 -4.37 -17.25 -0.96
N GLN A 159 -5.52 -17.60 -0.39
CA GLN A 159 -6.54 -18.38 -1.05
C GLN A 159 -7.49 -17.52 -1.90
N LEU A 160 -7.56 -16.23 -1.64
CA LEU A 160 -8.54 -15.32 -2.25
C LEU A 160 -7.94 -14.46 -3.37
N VAL A 161 -6.64 -14.20 -3.35
CA VAL A 161 -5.98 -13.46 -4.43
C VAL A 161 -5.85 -14.36 -5.66
N MET A 162 -6.53 -13.99 -6.74
CA MET A 162 -6.52 -14.72 -8.01
C MET A 162 -5.41 -14.26 -8.95
N ALA A 163 -5.13 -12.95 -8.98
CA ALA A 163 -4.11 -12.36 -9.82
C ALA A 163 -3.58 -11.07 -9.21
N LEU A 164 -2.34 -10.74 -9.55
CA LEU A 164 -1.68 -9.48 -9.20
C LEU A 164 -1.07 -8.88 -10.45
N GLN A 165 -1.19 -7.56 -10.59
CA GLN A 165 -0.36 -6.79 -11.52
C GLN A 165 0.87 -6.31 -10.76
N VAL A 166 2.05 -6.68 -11.22
CA VAL A 166 3.36 -6.35 -10.63
C VAL A 166 4.28 -5.74 -11.67
#